data_b08ebd31a810256a224c3b13431e777a
#
_entry.id   b08ebd31a810256a224c3b13431e777a
#
_cell.length_a   1.000
_cell.length_b   1.000
_cell.length_c   1.000
_cell.angle_alpha   90.00
_cell.angle_beta   90.00
_cell.angle_gamma   90.00
#
_symmetry.space_group_name_H-M   'P 1'
#
loop_
_entity.id
_entity.type
_entity.pdbx_description
1 polymer ?
#
loop_
_entity_poly.entity_id
_entity_poly.type
_entity_poly.pdbx_seq_one_letter_code
_entity_poly.pdbx_strand_id
1 'polypeptide(L)'
;MNTSIMAQTKRDGVLAVHSLDEHVFSVPNLDEARAFYTAFGLDVRTHGEGLALYAHNNPQRYARLIKGEKKRLLWLSFGVYAEDYERFVKLIESRGIERIASPDPESPQGLWIKSNDGFPVQIKVAPKSSPSSPSPRVYEPESNGHGRAPASSRAPRVMPLYLSHTLVFTKSVSQSLDFYSGVLGLQLSDSSGEDPMAIAFMHSPHGSDHHLLAFLISDDYGFHHSSWAVNSIDQVGLGMKQMNEAGHTYGWGVGRHVLGSNYFRYTRDPWGSYVEYSYDIDFVAHDIKWPAKNHPPPDSFYLWGPDVPEGFGTNFESQH
;
A
#
# COMPACT_ATOMS: atom_id res chain seq x y z
N MET A 1 8.60 -30.52 0.36
CA MET A 1 7.94 -29.21 0.27
C MET A 1 8.56 -28.49 -0.91
N ASN A 2 7.88 -28.45 -2.06
CA ASN A 2 8.35 -27.74 -3.25
C ASN A 2 8.03 -26.26 -3.06
N THR A 3 8.99 -25.45 -2.64
CA THR A 3 8.95 -24.01 -2.83
C THR A 3 9.15 -23.75 -4.32
N SER A 4 8.07 -23.79 -5.09
CA SER A 4 8.06 -23.21 -6.42
C SER A 4 8.40 -21.73 -6.24
N ILE A 5 9.62 -21.34 -6.62
CA ILE A 5 9.97 -19.95 -6.83
C ILE A 5 9.03 -19.49 -7.93
N MET A 6 7.97 -18.76 -7.55
CA MET A 6 7.10 -18.13 -8.55
C MET A 6 8.00 -17.28 -9.44
N ALA A 7 7.99 -17.57 -10.75
CA ALA A 7 8.76 -16.79 -11.71
C ALA A 7 8.37 -15.33 -11.54
N GLN A 8 9.37 -14.49 -11.20
CA GLN A 8 9.15 -13.06 -11.07
C GLN A 8 8.78 -12.52 -12.45
N THR A 9 7.59 -11.92 -12.54
CA THR A 9 7.13 -11.33 -13.81
C THR A 9 7.88 -10.05 -14.06
N LYS A 10 8.49 -9.92 -15.25
CA LYS A 10 9.18 -8.72 -15.70
C LYS A 10 8.73 -8.38 -17.13
N ARG A 11 8.43 -7.11 -17.37
CA ARG A 11 8.21 -6.60 -18.71
C ARG A 11 9.55 -6.24 -19.33
N ASP A 12 9.93 -6.93 -20.40
CA ASP A 12 11.21 -6.75 -21.07
C ASP A 12 11.38 -5.33 -21.64
N GLY A 13 12.60 -4.80 -21.52
CA GLY A 13 12.97 -3.49 -22.03
C GLY A 13 12.46 -2.29 -21.22
N VAL A 14 11.53 -2.49 -20.30
CA VAL A 14 10.97 -1.41 -19.48
C VAL A 14 11.82 -1.18 -18.23
N LEU A 15 12.17 0.08 -17.98
CA LEU A 15 12.82 0.51 -16.74
C LEU A 15 11.76 1.03 -15.78
N ALA A 16 11.46 0.24 -14.76
CA ALA A 16 10.49 0.60 -13.72
C ALA A 16 10.79 -0.10 -12.40
N VAL A 17 10.31 0.48 -11.31
CA VAL A 17 10.24 -0.22 -10.02
C VAL A 17 9.17 -1.32 -10.09
N HIS A 18 9.42 -2.45 -9.42
CA HIS A 18 8.48 -3.57 -9.45
C HIS A 18 7.56 -3.65 -8.23
N SER A 19 7.91 -2.96 -7.14
CA SER A 19 7.17 -3.00 -5.88
C SER A 19 7.38 -1.73 -5.07
N LEU A 20 6.39 -1.36 -4.29
CA LEU A 20 6.61 -0.61 -3.07
C LEU A 20 7.18 -1.60 -2.05
N ASP A 21 8.47 -1.49 -1.75
CA ASP A 21 9.19 -2.45 -0.92
C ASP A 21 8.92 -2.20 0.57
N GLU A 22 8.98 -0.95 0.99
CA GLU A 22 8.77 -0.56 2.37
C GLU A 22 8.25 0.89 2.48
N HIS A 23 7.35 1.16 3.41
CA HIS A 23 7.06 2.51 3.87
C HIS A 23 7.49 2.69 5.33
N VAL A 24 8.02 3.87 5.65
CA VAL A 24 8.54 4.15 7.00
C VAL A 24 7.92 5.41 7.54
N PHE A 25 7.41 5.34 8.77
CA PHE A 25 6.84 6.50 9.46
C PHE A 25 7.21 6.53 10.94
N SER A 26 7.24 7.73 11.50
CA SER A 26 7.38 7.90 12.94
C SER A 26 6.04 7.78 13.64
N VAL A 27 6.06 7.38 14.91
CA VAL A 27 4.90 7.37 15.81
C VAL A 27 5.31 7.81 17.21
N PRO A 28 4.43 8.48 17.97
CA PRO A 28 4.78 8.94 19.32
C PRO A 28 4.79 7.81 20.37
N ASN A 29 4.09 6.69 20.11
CA ASN A 29 3.98 5.58 21.05
C ASN A 29 4.10 4.23 20.32
N LEU A 30 5.23 3.54 20.51
CA LEU A 30 5.51 2.25 19.87
C LEU A 30 4.68 1.11 20.48
N ASP A 31 4.33 1.16 21.76
CA ASP A 31 3.52 0.12 22.39
C ASP A 31 2.08 0.17 21.88
N GLU A 32 1.52 1.36 21.72
CA GLU A 32 0.21 1.57 21.10
C GLU A 32 0.20 1.13 19.64
N ALA A 33 1.26 1.44 18.88
CA ALA A 33 1.44 0.96 17.51
C ALA A 33 1.50 -0.57 17.46
N ARG A 34 2.27 -1.19 18.34
CA ARG A 34 2.34 -2.66 18.44
C ARG A 34 0.97 -3.27 18.72
N ALA A 35 0.25 -2.73 19.69
CA ALA A 35 -1.08 -3.22 20.03
C ALA A 35 -2.03 -3.12 18.83
N PHE A 36 -2.07 -1.97 18.16
CA PHE A 36 -2.92 -1.71 17.00
C PHE A 36 -2.62 -2.65 15.83
N TYR A 37 -1.37 -2.70 15.36
CA TYR A 37 -1.02 -3.52 14.19
C TYR A 37 -1.06 -5.02 14.49
N THR A 38 -0.81 -5.43 15.74
CA THR A 38 -1.04 -6.81 16.17
C THR A 38 -2.54 -7.14 16.17
N ALA A 39 -3.40 -6.24 16.66
CA ALA A 39 -4.85 -6.42 16.60
C ALA A 39 -5.34 -6.51 15.15
N PHE A 40 -4.75 -5.74 14.22
CA PHE A 40 -5.04 -5.83 12.79
C PHE A 40 -4.64 -7.19 12.17
N GLY A 41 -3.76 -7.94 12.81
CA GLY A 41 -3.35 -9.28 12.36
C GLY A 41 -2.02 -9.32 11.65
N LEU A 42 -1.18 -8.31 11.80
CA LEU A 42 0.20 -8.33 11.30
C LEU A 42 1.15 -8.99 12.31
N ASP A 43 2.24 -9.52 11.80
CA ASP A 43 3.38 -9.96 12.61
C ASP A 43 4.26 -8.74 12.90
N VAL A 44 4.16 -8.24 14.13
CA VAL A 44 4.83 -7.02 14.58
C VAL A 44 6.06 -7.39 15.38
N ARG A 45 7.23 -7.14 14.83
CA ARG A 45 8.52 -7.48 15.45
C ARG A 45 9.22 -6.23 15.97
N THR A 46 9.95 -6.37 17.07
CA THR A 46 10.91 -5.34 17.49
C THR A 46 12.04 -5.27 16.47
N HIS A 47 12.45 -4.07 16.08
CA HIS A 47 13.47 -3.83 15.11
C HIS A 47 14.31 -2.60 15.52
N GLY A 48 15.51 -2.84 16.05
CA GLY A 48 16.28 -1.80 16.71
C GLY A 48 15.49 -1.16 17.86
N GLU A 49 15.39 0.17 17.84
CA GLU A 49 14.58 0.95 18.79
C GLU A 49 13.13 1.15 18.31
N GLY A 50 12.72 0.53 17.20
CA GLY A 50 11.41 0.65 16.57
C GLY A 50 10.69 -0.68 16.39
N LEU A 51 9.75 -0.68 15.44
CA LEU A 51 8.97 -1.84 15.04
C LEU A 51 9.10 -2.08 13.54
N ALA A 52 8.98 -3.35 13.14
CA ALA A 52 8.84 -3.77 11.76
C ALA A 52 7.56 -4.58 11.56
N LEU A 53 6.85 -4.33 10.46
CA LEU A 53 5.59 -4.97 10.12
C LEU A 53 5.80 -5.98 8.99
N TYR A 54 5.31 -7.19 9.23
CA TYR A 54 5.30 -8.30 8.29
C TYR A 54 3.89 -8.87 8.16
N ALA A 55 3.59 -9.50 7.03
CA ALA A 55 2.48 -10.44 6.97
C ALA A 55 2.94 -11.79 7.54
N HIS A 56 2.02 -12.56 8.14
CA HIS A 56 2.37 -13.88 8.67
C HIS A 56 2.85 -14.81 7.55
N ASN A 57 3.90 -15.60 7.84
CA ASN A 57 4.53 -16.52 6.88
C ASN A 57 5.12 -15.84 5.63
N ASN A 58 5.36 -14.55 5.69
CA ASN A 58 5.99 -13.77 4.62
C ASN A 58 7.27 -13.12 5.17
N PRO A 59 8.44 -13.33 4.54
CA PRO A 59 9.70 -12.74 5.00
C PRO A 59 9.84 -11.25 4.69
N GLN A 60 8.96 -10.68 3.84
CA GLN A 60 9.01 -9.29 3.43
C GLN A 60 8.69 -8.36 4.61
N ARG A 61 9.60 -7.42 4.89
CA ARG A 61 9.36 -6.29 5.77
C ARG A 61 8.66 -5.20 4.96
N TYR A 62 7.38 -4.97 5.24
CA TYR A 62 6.58 -4.00 4.49
C TYR A 62 6.58 -2.60 5.08
N ALA A 63 6.83 -2.49 6.39
CA ALA A 63 6.88 -1.18 7.03
C ALA A 63 7.82 -1.18 8.23
N ARG A 64 8.36 0.00 8.55
CA ARG A 64 9.01 0.29 9.83
C ARG A 64 8.33 1.46 10.53
N LEU A 65 8.26 1.35 11.85
CA LEU A 65 7.80 2.40 12.72
C LEU A 65 8.94 2.84 13.62
N ILE A 66 9.29 4.11 13.56
CA ILE A 66 10.37 4.70 14.34
C ILE A 66 9.73 5.63 15.38
N LYS A 67 10.27 5.65 16.59
CA LYS A 67 9.78 6.58 17.60
C LYS A 67 10.05 8.02 17.19
N GLY A 68 9.02 8.86 17.26
CA GLY A 68 9.09 10.30 16.98
C GLY A 68 8.11 11.07 17.85
N GLU A 69 8.04 12.38 17.71
CA GLU A 69 7.13 13.24 18.48
C GLU A 69 5.68 13.09 18.02
N LYS A 70 5.48 12.88 16.71
CA LYS A 70 4.16 12.68 16.08
C LYS A 70 4.27 11.67 14.94
N LYS A 71 3.11 11.21 14.45
CA LYS A 71 3.09 10.40 13.23
C LYS A 71 3.47 11.25 12.03
N ARG A 72 4.42 10.76 11.24
CA ARG A 72 4.87 11.35 9.97
C ARG A 72 5.38 10.30 9.02
N LEU A 73 5.02 10.41 7.75
CA LEU A 73 5.69 9.68 6.68
C LEU A 73 7.14 10.17 6.58
N LEU A 74 8.09 9.25 6.73
CA LEU A 74 9.51 9.57 6.67
C LEU A 74 10.09 9.30 5.29
N TRP A 75 9.80 8.15 4.70
CA TRP A 75 10.20 7.81 3.33
C TRP A 75 9.43 6.61 2.76
N LEU A 76 9.52 6.46 1.45
CA LEU A 76 9.09 5.27 0.71
C LEU A 76 10.30 4.61 0.05
N SER A 77 10.38 3.28 0.10
CA SER A 77 11.40 2.50 -0.59
C SER A 77 10.77 1.66 -1.71
N PHE A 78 11.36 1.70 -2.89
CA PHE A 78 10.90 0.97 -4.06
C PHE A 78 11.94 -0.06 -4.49
N GLY A 79 11.45 -1.28 -4.78
CA GLY A 79 12.28 -2.39 -5.23
C GLY A 79 12.47 -2.39 -6.73
N VAL A 80 13.71 -2.69 -7.15
CA VAL A 80 14.09 -2.87 -8.56
C VAL A 80 14.85 -4.19 -8.74
N TYR A 81 14.85 -4.73 -9.96
CA TYR A 81 15.71 -5.85 -10.30
C TYR A 81 17.18 -5.42 -10.32
N ALA A 82 18.09 -6.33 -9.98
CA ALA A 82 19.52 -6.02 -9.88
C ALA A 82 20.10 -5.45 -11.17
N GLU A 83 19.69 -5.99 -12.32
CA GLU A 83 20.13 -5.54 -13.64
C GLU A 83 19.60 -4.14 -14.04
N ASP A 84 18.56 -3.65 -13.36
CA ASP A 84 17.98 -2.33 -13.65
C ASP A 84 18.55 -1.22 -12.75
N TYR A 85 19.23 -1.55 -11.65
CA TYR A 85 19.70 -0.58 -10.67
C TYR A 85 20.64 0.49 -11.29
N GLU A 86 21.65 0.05 -12.04
CA GLU A 86 22.58 0.97 -12.71
C GLU A 86 21.89 1.82 -13.81
N ARG A 87 20.81 1.32 -14.39
CA ARG A 87 19.99 2.09 -15.34
C ARG A 87 19.24 3.22 -14.63
N PHE A 88 18.75 2.99 -13.39
CA PHE A 88 18.18 4.05 -12.57
C PHE A 88 19.20 5.09 -12.14
N VAL A 89 20.41 4.68 -11.73
CA VAL A 89 21.49 5.62 -11.42
C VAL A 89 21.73 6.56 -12.59
N LYS A 90 21.93 6.00 -13.80
CA LYS A 90 22.15 6.79 -15.04
C LYS A 90 20.95 7.69 -15.40
N LEU A 91 19.72 7.20 -15.20
CA LEU A 91 18.51 7.99 -15.45
C LEU A 91 18.47 9.24 -14.53
N ILE A 92 18.73 9.05 -13.24
CA ILE A 92 18.72 10.13 -12.25
C ILE A 92 19.81 11.15 -12.55
N GLU A 93 21.01 10.71 -12.87
CA GLU A 93 22.13 11.57 -13.28
C GLU A 93 21.82 12.34 -14.58
N SER A 94 21.31 11.66 -15.60
CA SER A 94 20.99 12.28 -16.90
C SER A 94 19.88 13.33 -16.82
N ARG A 95 19.01 13.22 -15.83
CA ARG A 95 17.94 14.19 -15.57
C ARG A 95 18.32 15.29 -14.59
N GLY A 96 19.54 15.26 -14.07
CA GLY A 96 20.00 16.22 -13.08
C GLY A 96 19.21 16.17 -11.76
N ILE A 97 18.64 14.99 -11.41
CA ILE A 97 17.93 14.82 -10.15
C ILE A 97 18.95 14.68 -9.02
N GLU A 98 18.83 15.54 -8.04
CA GLU A 98 19.74 15.57 -6.90
C GLU A 98 19.61 14.29 -6.05
N ARG A 99 20.73 13.63 -5.81
CA ARG A 99 20.84 12.55 -4.83
C ARG A 99 21.00 13.15 -3.44
N ILE A 100 20.28 12.63 -2.49
CA ILE A 100 20.38 13.06 -1.08
C ILE A 100 21.10 12.03 -0.23
N ALA A 101 21.62 12.47 0.92
CA ALA A 101 22.11 11.54 1.93
C ALA A 101 20.96 10.65 2.42
N SER A 102 21.28 9.39 2.70
CA SER A 102 20.31 8.46 3.25
C SER A 102 19.78 8.93 4.60
N PRO A 103 18.46 9.03 4.80
CA PRO A 103 17.89 9.23 6.12
C PRO A 103 17.84 7.92 6.93
N ASP A 104 18.12 6.77 6.28
CA ASP A 104 18.07 5.45 6.86
C ASP A 104 19.47 4.95 7.25
N PRO A 105 19.79 4.84 8.55
CA PRO A 105 21.08 4.32 8.99
C PRO A 105 21.33 2.86 8.62
N GLU A 106 20.27 2.09 8.32
CA GLU A 106 20.39 0.70 7.88
C GLU A 106 20.72 0.57 6.38
N SER A 107 20.49 1.62 5.60
CA SER A 107 20.74 1.66 4.16
C SER A 107 21.51 2.91 3.73
N PRO A 108 22.72 3.13 4.27
CA PRO A 108 23.47 4.37 4.08
C PRO A 108 23.91 4.59 2.64
N GLN A 109 23.99 3.54 1.83
CA GLN A 109 24.50 3.59 0.45
C GLN A 109 23.39 3.42 -0.62
N GLY A 110 22.11 3.53 -0.26
CA GLY A 110 21.01 3.42 -1.20
C GLY A 110 20.97 4.58 -2.20
N LEU A 111 20.25 4.39 -3.29
CA LEU A 111 19.92 5.47 -4.24
C LEU A 111 18.74 6.27 -3.65
N TRP A 112 19.04 7.41 -3.06
CA TRP A 112 18.09 8.28 -2.39
C TRP A 112 17.91 9.59 -3.15
N ILE A 113 16.66 9.98 -3.35
CA ILE A 113 16.24 11.22 -4.02
C ILE A 113 15.08 11.84 -3.24
N LYS A 114 14.72 13.08 -3.56
CA LYS A 114 13.48 13.69 -3.06
C LYS A 114 12.33 13.46 -4.05
N SER A 115 11.14 13.21 -3.53
CA SER A 115 9.90 13.26 -4.32
C SER A 115 9.59 14.69 -4.76
N ASN A 116 8.57 14.86 -5.60
CA ASN A 116 8.02 16.18 -5.96
C ASN A 116 7.56 16.98 -4.73
N ASP A 117 7.10 16.32 -3.68
CA ASP A 117 6.67 16.94 -2.41
C ASP A 117 7.83 17.17 -1.43
N GLY A 118 9.03 16.68 -1.74
CA GLY A 118 10.26 16.92 -0.97
C GLY A 118 10.60 15.86 0.08
N PHE A 119 9.77 14.82 0.28
CA PHE A 119 10.15 13.74 1.19
C PHE A 119 11.07 12.71 0.52
N PRO A 120 11.89 11.96 1.29
CA PRO A 120 12.83 11.00 0.76
C PRO A 120 12.17 9.81 0.06
N VAL A 121 12.72 9.41 -1.07
CA VAL A 121 12.37 8.20 -1.81
C VAL A 121 13.63 7.40 -2.08
N GLN A 122 13.59 6.10 -1.76
CA GLN A 122 14.67 5.16 -2.02
C GLN A 122 14.36 4.26 -3.22
N ILE A 123 15.35 4.04 -4.08
CA ILE A 123 15.36 2.99 -5.09
C ILE A 123 16.43 1.97 -4.68
N LYS A 124 16.06 0.71 -4.51
CA LYS A 124 16.98 -0.34 -4.04
C LYS A 124 16.75 -1.66 -4.75
N VAL A 125 17.81 -2.46 -4.88
CA VAL A 125 17.66 -3.86 -5.31
C VAL A 125 16.95 -4.63 -4.21
N ALA A 126 15.82 -5.24 -4.54
CA ALA A 126 15.04 -6.04 -3.61
C ALA A 126 14.28 -7.16 -4.35
N PRO A 127 13.88 -8.24 -3.67
CA PRO A 127 12.91 -9.18 -4.22
C PRO A 127 11.59 -8.49 -4.56
N LYS A 128 10.90 -8.97 -5.61
CA LYS A 128 9.58 -8.43 -5.95
C LYS A 128 8.56 -8.80 -4.88
N SER A 129 8.02 -7.81 -4.17
CA SER A 129 7.02 -7.98 -3.13
C SER A 129 5.57 -7.75 -3.61
N SER A 130 5.38 -7.02 -4.73
CA SER A 130 4.09 -6.96 -5.42
C SER A 130 3.75 -8.33 -6.03
N PRO A 131 2.45 -8.70 -6.10
CA PRO A 131 2.06 -9.98 -6.67
C PRO A 131 2.48 -10.11 -8.14
N SER A 132 2.71 -11.35 -8.59
CA SER A 132 3.02 -11.68 -10.00
C SER A 132 1.82 -12.33 -10.71
N SER A 133 0.70 -12.50 -10.00
CA SER A 133 -0.56 -13.04 -10.49
C SER A 133 -1.71 -12.46 -9.63
N PRO A 134 -2.94 -12.48 -10.13
CA PRO A 134 -4.11 -12.11 -9.33
C PRO A 134 -4.16 -12.88 -8.01
N SER A 135 -4.66 -12.25 -6.96
CA SER A 135 -4.91 -12.93 -5.70
C SER A 135 -5.84 -14.12 -5.92
N PRO A 136 -5.51 -15.29 -5.35
CA PRO A 136 -6.37 -16.47 -5.50
C PRO A 136 -7.74 -16.18 -4.88
N ARG A 137 -8.80 -16.46 -5.63
CA ARG A 137 -10.15 -16.47 -5.09
C ARG A 137 -10.36 -17.82 -4.39
N VAL A 138 -10.44 -17.78 -3.08
CA VAL A 138 -10.73 -18.98 -2.29
C VAL A 138 -12.24 -19.18 -2.24
N TYR A 139 -12.72 -20.18 -2.95
CA TYR A 139 -14.08 -20.68 -2.77
C TYR A 139 -14.05 -21.74 -1.67
N GLU A 140 -14.74 -21.46 -0.56
CA GLU A 140 -14.94 -22.48 0.46
C GLU A 140 -15.67 -23.67 -0.17
N PRO A 141 -15.12 -24.88 -0.09
CA PRO A 141 -15.77 -26.06 -0.64
C PRO A 141 -17.12 -26.29 0.05
N GLU A 142 -18.10 -26.80 -0.69
CA GLU A 142 -19.37 -27.23 -0.09
C GLU A 142 -19.07 -28.23 1.02
N SER A 143 -19.57 -27.92 2.23
CA SER A 143 -19.39 -28.83 3.36
C SER A 143 -20.38 -29.99 3.22
N ASN A 144 -19.89 -31.19 3.38
CA ASN A 144 -20.75 -32.42 3.38
C ASN A 144 -21.75 -32.36 4.52
N GLY A 145 -22.95 -31.80 4.26
CA GLY A 145 -24.06 -31.73 5.22
C GLY A 145 -24.04 -30.65 6.26
N HIS A 146 -23.09 -29.70 6.20
CA HIS A 146 -22.98 -28.55 7.15
C HIS A 146 -22.92 -27.22 6.42
N GLY A 147 -23.36 -26.14 7.03
CA GLY A 147 -23.18 -24.78 6.50
C GLY A 147 -21.71 -24.43 6.34
N ARG A 148 -21.36 -23.66 5.30
CA ARG A 148 -19.98 -23.25 4.99
C ARG A 148 -19.39 -22.27 6.01
N ALA A 149 -20.23 -21.38 6.58
CA ALA A 149 -19.78 -20.47 7.60
C ALA A 149 -19.58 -21.18 8.95
N PRO A 150 -18.42 -21.04 9.61
CA PRO A 150 -18.23 -21.58 10.95
C PRO A 150 -19.12 -20.87 11.97
N ALA A 151 -19.32 -21.48 13.15
CA ALA A 151 -19.93 -20.75 14.26
C ALA A 151 -19.08 -19.50 14.61
N SER A 152 -19.72 -18.39 14.96
CA SER A 152 -19.03 -17.12 15.28
C SER A 152 -17.91 -17.29 16.32
N SER A 153 -18.09 -18.19 17.30
CA SER A 153 -17.07 -18.52 18.32
C SER A 153 -15.85 -19.27 17.76
N ARG A 154 -15.93 -19.78 16.54
CA ARG A 154 -14.86 -20.51 15.85
C ARG A 154 -14.36 -19.76 14.61
N ALA A 155 -14.79 -18.51 14.42
CA ALA A 155 -14.32 -17.69 13.33
C ALA A 155 -12.78 -17.54 13.42
N PRO A 156 -12.05 -17.73 12.30
CA PRO A 156 -10.60 -17.61 12.31
C PRO A 156 -10.19 -16.14 12.54
N ARG A 157 -9.04 -15.95 13.18
CA ARG A 157 -8.38 -14.65 13.22
C ARG A 157 -7.93 -14.26 11.81
N VAL A 158 -8.18 -13.01 11.44
CA VAL A 158 -7.73 -12.46 10.15
C VAL A 158 -6.26 -12.13 10.26
N MET A 159 -5.49 -12.65 9.30
CA MET A 159 -4.06 -12.39 9.13
C MET A 159 -3.83 -12.00 7.66
N PRO A 160 -3.50 -10.74 7.36
CA PRO A 160 -3.21 -10.30 6.01
C PRO A 160 -2.08 -11.09 5.34
N LEU A 161 -2.13 -11.19 4.02
CA LEU A 161 -1.21 -11.98 3.20
C LEU A 161 0.00 -11.18 2.73
N TYR A 162 -0.21 -9.93 2.31
CA TYR A 162 0.81 -9.01 1.81
C TYR A 162 0.27 -7.57 1.78
N LEU A 163 1.18 -6.59 1.68
CA LEU A 163 0.84 -5.20 1.42
C LEU A 163 0.47 -5.05 -0.06
N SER A 164 -0.80 -4.74 -0.33
CA SER A 164 -1.29 -4.49 -1.68
C SER A 164 -0.86 -3.12 -2.18
N HIS A 165 -1.18 -2.07 -1.43
CA HIS A 165 -0.85 -0.70 -1.80
C HIS A 165 -0.72 0.24 -0.61
N THR A 166 -0.22 1.44 -0.91
CA THR A 166 -0.18 2.57 0.01
C THR A 166 -0.74 3.80 -0.69
N LEU A 167 -1.55 4.58 0.01
CA LEU A 167 -1.99 5.89 -0.44
C LEU A 167 -1.31 6.97 0.40
N VAL A 168 -0.73 7.95 -0.28
CA VAL A 168 -0.09 9.12 0.32
C VAL A 168 -0.77 10.40 -0.11
N PHE A 169 -0.72 11.41 0.75
CA PHE A 169 -1.12 12.76 0.40
C PHE A 169 -0.04 13.47 -0.40
N THR A 170 -0.44 14.36 -1.29
CA THR A 170 0.44 15.18 -2.13
C THR A 170 -0.14 16.58 -2.34
N LYS A 171 0.73 17.56 -2.54
CA LYS A 171 0.31 18.92 -2.88
C LYS A 171 -0.20 19.05 -4.32
N SER A 172 0.20 18.11 -5.20
CA SER A 172 -0.21 18.08 -6.60
C SER A 172 -0.17 16.68 -7.15
N VAL A 173 -1.34 16.13 -7.41
CA VAL A 173 -1.47 14.79 -8.00
C VAL A 173 -0.81 14.73 -9.39
N SER A 174 -0.95 15.78 -10.21
CA SER A 174 -0.33 15.81 -11.54
C SER A 174 1.20 15.77 -11.46
N GLN A 175 1.81 16.55 -10.56
CA GLN A 175 3.26 16.52 -10.37
C GLN A 175 3.75 15.18 -9.80
N SER A 176 2.95 14.54 -8.94
CA SER A 176 3.25 13.19 -8.47
C SER A 176 3.20 12.18 -9.61
N LEU A 177 2.19 12.24 -10.48
CA LEU A 177 2.14 11.39 -11.67
C LEU A 177 3.38 11.58 -12.56
N ASP A 178 3.78 12.83 -12.83
CA ASP A 178 4.98 13.13 -13.64
C ASP A 178 6.26 12.59 -12.99
N PHE A 179 6.41 12.77 -11.68
CA PHE A 179 7.58 12.27 -10.95
C PHE A 179 7.61 10.74 -10.94
N TYR A 180 6.55 10.09 -10.47
CA TYR A 180 6.54 8.65 -10.28
C TYR A 180 6.51 7.88 -11.60
N SER A 181 5.91 8.42 -12.67
CA SER A 181 6.02 7.81 -13.98
C SER A 181 7.37 8.11 -14.65
N GLY A 182 7.82 9.34 -14.58
CA GLY A 182 9.08 9.75 -15.23
C GLY A 182 10.31 9.16 -14.55
N VAL A 183 10.37 9.12 -13.24
CA VAL A 183 11.55 8.71 -12.47
C VAL A 183 11.49 7.23 -12.09
N LEU A 184 10.34 6.74 -11.62
CA LEU A 184 10.20 5.37 -11.14
C LEU A 184 9.59 4.40 -12.17
N GLY A 185 9.09 4.92 -13.30
CA GLY A 185 8.52 4.10 -14.37
C GLY A 185 7.14 3.53 -14.04
N LEU A 186 6.47 3.98 -12.97
CA LEU A 186 5.11 3.57 -12.66
C LEU A 186 4.14 4.06 -13.73
N GLN A 187 3.05 3.35 -13.94
CA GLN A 187 2.03 3.70 -14.93
C GLN A 187 0.72 4.06 -14.23
N LEU A 188 0.01 5.04 -14.78
CA LEU A 188 -1.33 5.40 -14.34
C LEU A 188 -2.27 4.22 -14.58
N SER A 189 -3.01 3.85 -13.54
CA SER A 189 -4.14 2.92 -13.65
C SER A 189 -5.42 3.68 -13.90
N ASP A 190 -5.78 4.56 -12.97
CA ASP A 190 -6.97 5.39 -13.08
C ASP A 190 -6.81 6.66 -12.23
N SER A 191 -7.64 7.66 -12.49
CA SER A 191 -7.69 8.89 -11.71
C SER A 191 -9.12 9.40 -11.58
N SER A 192 -9.34 10.35 -10.68
CA SER A 192 -10.61 11.05 -10.54
C SER A 192 -10.40 12.52 -10.14
N GLY A 193 -11.34 13.37 -10.58
CA GLY A 193 -11.27 14.82 -10.45
C GLY A 193 -10.64 15.46 -11.69
N GLU A 194 -11.00 16.71 -11.98
CA GLU A 194 -10.56 17.39 -13.20
C GLU A 194 -9.48 18.43 -12.91
N ASP A 195 -9.83 19.57 -12.35
CA ASP A 195 -8.88 20.64 -12.10
C ASP A 195 -9.15 21.28 -10.73
N PRO A 196 -8.31 20.95 -9.71
CA PRO A 196 -7.21 20.01 -9.74
C PRO A 196 -7.66 18.54 -9.71
N MET A 197 -6.82 17.64 -10.28
CA MET A 197 -7.01 16.19 -10.12
C MET A 197 -6.95 15.82 -8.64
N ALA A 198 -7.99 15.15 -8.14
CA ALA A 198 -8.14 14.89 -6.71
C ALA A 198 -7.38 13.64 -6.26
N ILE A 199 -7.42 12.57 -7.06
CA ILE A 199 -6.82 11.27 -6.73
C ILE A 199 -6.31 10.57 -8.00
N ALA A 200 -5.20 9.84 -7.86
CA ALA A 200 -4.68 8.97 -8.92
C ALA A 200 -4.06 7.70 -8.35
N PHE A 201 -4.09 6.64 -9.16
CA PHE A 201 -3.66 5.29 -8.82
C PHE A 201 -2.61 4.82 -9.81
N MET A 202 -1.51 4.23 -9.33
CA MET A 202 -0.40 3.81 -10.18
C MET A 202 0.01 2.37 -9.92
N HIS A 203 0.28 1.63 -11.01
CA HIS A 203 0.76 0.24 -10.99
C HIS A 203 2.19 0.11 -11.52
N SER A 204 2.81 -1.02 -11.23
CA SER A 204 4.08 -1.39 -11.86
C SER A 204 3.85 -2.06 -13.21
N PRO A 205 4.54 -1.65 -14.28
CA PRO A 205 4.47 -2.35 -15.57
C PRO A 205 5.07 -3.77 -15.52
N HIS A 206 5.73 -4.15 -14.44
CA HIS A 206 6.22 -5.52 -14.21
C HIS A 206 5.16 -6.46 -13.64
N GLY A 207 3.90 -6.03 -13.57
CA GLY A 207 2.77 -6.72 -12.95
C GLY A 207 2.63 -6.40 -11.48
N SER A 208 1.45 -5.95 -11.09
CA SER A 208 1.05 -5.66 -9.71
C SER A 208 -0.46 -5.65 -9.57
N ASP A 209 -0.96 -5.50 -8.37
CA ASP A 209 -2.32 -5.06 -8.14
C ASP A 209 -2.60 -3.77 -8.93
N HIS A 210 -3.89 -3.45 -9.17
CA HIS A 210 -4.35 -2.27 -9.91
C HIS A 210 -3.56 -1.01 -9.53
N HIS A 211 -3.18 -0.90 -8.29
CA HIS A 211 -2.22 0.10 -7.83
C HIS A 211 -1.37 -0.46 -6.69
N LEU A 212 -0.12 -0.04 -6.64
CA LEU A 212 0.78 -0.23 -5.52
C LEU A 212 1.01 1.09 -4.77
N LEU A 213 0.73 2.21 -5.44
CA LEU A 213 0.82 3.55 -4.89
C LEU A 213 -0.34 4.39 -5.42
N ALA A 214 -0.94 5.19 -4.53
CA ALA A 214 -1.96 6.15 -4.91
C ALA A 214 -1.71 7.50 -4.23
N PHE A 215 -2.24 8.56 -4.83
CA PHE A 215 -2.09 9.94 -4.38
C PHE A 215 -3.45 10.60 -4.16
N LEU A 216 -3.62 11.26 -3.03
CA LEU A 216 -4.78 12.10 -2.73
C LEU A 216 -4.30 13.53 -2.49
N ILE A 217 -4.96 14.50 -3.11
CA ILE A 217 -4.60 15.92 -2.95
C ILE A 217 -4.77 16.40 -1.52
N SER A 218 -3.81 17.19 -1.04
CA SER A 218 -3.82 17.83 0.29
C SER A 218 -2.89 19.04 0.29
N ASP A 219 -2.93 19.85 1.34
CA ASP A 219 -2.05 21.02 1.50
C ASP A 219 -0.58 20.63 1.78
N ASP A 220 -0.33 19.39 2.23
CA ASP A 220 1.01 18.86 2.44
C ASP A 220 1.06 17.36 2.14
N TYR A 221 2.28 16.79 2.02
CA TYR A 221 2.42 15.35 1.94
C TYR A 221 2.13 14.68 3.30
N GLY A 222 1.81 13.41 3.25
CA GLY A 222 1.56 12.60 4.44
C GLY A 222 1.10 11.21 4.07
N PHE A 223 0.89 10.39 5.07
CA PHE A 223 0.44 9.02 4.91
C PHE A 223 -1.07 8.90 5.17
N HIS A 224 -1.83 8.47 4.17
CA HIS A 224 -3.26 8.23 4.35
C HIS A 224 -3.53 6.80 4.84
N HIS A 225 -3.13 5.80 4.09
CA HIS A 225 -3.33 4.40 4.49
C HIS A 225 -2.36 3.41 3.85
N SER A 226 -2.28 2.24 4.48
CA SER A 226 -1.77 1.01 3.88
C SER A 226 -2.90 -0.01 3.74
N SER A 227 -2.96 -0.65 2.56
CA SER A 227 -3.95 -1.67 2.24
C SER A 227 -3.32 -3.05 2.21
N TRP A 228 -3.97 -3.98 2.88
CA TRP A 228 -3.45 -5.33 3.10
C TRP A 228 -4.40 -6.38 2.55
N ALA A 229 -3.89 -7.19 1.65
CA ALA A 229 -4.67 -8.22 0.99
C ALA A 229 -5.09 -9.32 1.97
N VAL A 230 -6.36 -9.71 1.88
CA VAL A 230 -6.92 -10.89 2.53
C VAL A 230 -7.51 -11.84 1.48
N ASN A 231 -7.88 -13.06 1.83
CA ASN A 231 -8.22 -14.09 0.85
C ASN A 231 -9.72 -14.25 0.58
N SER A 232 -10.58 -13.53 1.27
CA SER A 232 -12.04 -13.59 1.03
C SER A 232 -12.76 -12.35 1.54
N ILE A 233 -13.98 -12.12 1.03
CA ILE A 233 -14.86 -11.06 1.54
C ILE A 233 -15.23 -11.29 3.01
N ASP A 234 -15.37 -12.55 3.45
CA ASP A 234 -15.61 -12.87 4.86
C ASP A 234 -14.46 -12.40 5.75
N GLN A 235 -13.21 -12.48 5.28
CA GLN A 235 -12.08 -11.94 6.04
C GLN A 235 -12.10 -10.41 6.13
N VAL A 236 -12.65 -9.69 5.16
CA VAL A 236 -12.87 -8.24 5.28
C VAL A 236 -13.85 -7.95 6.41
N GLY A 237 -14.98 -8.71 6.47
CA GLY A 237 -15.97 -8.58 7.54
C GLY A 237 -15.46 -9.03 8.92
N LEU A 238 -14.74 -10.15 8.96
CA LEU A 238 -14.11 -10.66 10.19
C LEU A 238 -13.01 -9.73 10.71
N GLY A 239 -12.25 -9.09 9.81
CA GLY A 239 -11.26 -8.07 10.16
C GLY A 239 -11.90 -6.86 10.84
N MET A 240 -13.05 -6.39 10.33
CA MET A 240 -13.85 -5.37 11.00
C MET A 240 -14.25 -5.80 12.43
N LYS A 241 -14.77 -7.01 12.57
CA LYS A 241 -15.15 -7.56 13.89
C LYS A 241 -13.94 -7.61 14.82
N GLN A 242 -12.81 -8.13 14.34
CA GLN A 242 -11.55 -8.25 15.10
C GLN A 242 -11.06 -6.90 15.61
N MET A 243 -11.08 -5.86 14.77
CA MET A 243 -10.67 -4.50 15.17
C MET A 243 -11.67 -3.86 16.13
N ASN A 244 -12.97 -4.06 15.93
CA ASN A 244 -13.99 -3.58 16.85
C ASN A 244 -13.86 -4.22 18.25
N GLU A 245 -13.58 -5.51 18.32
CA GLU A 245 -13.34 -6.24 19.59
C GLU A 245 -12.06 -5.76 20.29
N ALA A 246 -11.07 -5.28 19.54
CA ALA A 246 -9.87 -4.64 20.06
C ALA A 246 -10.07 -3.15 20.46
N GLY A 247 -11.28 -2.60 20.30
CA GLY A 247 -11.60 -1.21 20.63
C GLY A 247 -11.42 -0.20 19.50
N HIS A 248 -11.01 -0.64 18.30
CA HIS A 248 -10.78 0.22 17.13
C HIS A 248 -12.00 0.19 16.20
N THR A 249 -13.04 0.93 16.55
CA THR A 249 -14.35 0.89 15.88
C THR A 249 -14.47 1.89 14.73
N TYR A 250 -13.72 3.01 14.77
CA TYR A 250 -13.80 4.05 13.75
C TYR A 250 -13.13 3.61 12.45
N GLY A 251 -13.81 3.85 11.35
CA GLY A 251 -13.32 3.52 10.02
C GLY A 251 -14.43 3.56 8.98
N TRP A 252 -14.17 3.01 7.79
CA TRP A 252 -15.09 3.02 6.65
C TRP A 252 -15.25 1.62 6.05
N GLY A 253 -16.47 1.26 5.67
CA GLY A 253 -16.82 -0.06 5.09
C GLY A 253 -17.53 -0.95 6.13
N VAL A 254 -17.88 -2.17 5.78
CA VAL A 254 -17.49 -2.92 4.57
C VAL A 254 -18.16 -2.33 3.33
N GLY A 255 -17.42 -2.31 2.22
CA GLY A 255 -17.90 -1.81 0.94
C GLY A 255 -17.10 -2.39 -0.24
N ARG A 256 -17.41 -1.92 -1.45
CA ARG A 256 -16.68 -2.27 -2.66
C ARG A 256 -16.31 -0.99 -3.43
N HIS A 257 -15.04 -0.83 -3.76
CA HIS A 257 -14.56 0.26 -4.60
C HIS A 257 -14.99 0.09 -6.07
N VAL A 258 -15.07 1.19 -6.80
CA VAL A 258 -15.18 1.19 -8.27
C VAL A 258 -13.76 1.07 -8.85
N LEU A 259 -12.85 1.97 -8.49
CA LEU A 259 -11.48 1.95 -8.99
C LEU A 259 -10.65 0.93 -8.19
N GLY A 260 -10.11 -0.08 -8.91
CA GLY A 260 -9.44 -1.22 -8.34
C GLY A 260 -10.37 -2.38 -7.95
N SER A 261 -11.71 -2.19 -7.96
CA SER A 261 -12.74 -3.23 -7.76
C SER A 261 -12.76 -3.94 -6.41
N ASN A 262 -11.83 -3.66 -5.52
CA ASN A 262 -11.66 -4.41 -4.26
C ASN A 262 -12.77 -4.16 -3.25
N TYR A 263 -13.10 -5.22 -2.50
CA TYR A 263 -13.85 -5.11 -1.26
C TYR A 263 -12.94 -4.54 -0.19
N PHE A 264 -13.45 -3.67 0.67
CA PHE A 264 -12.65 -2.94 1.64
C PHE A 264 -13.26 -2.84 3.03
N ARG A 265 -12.41 -2.73 4.02
CA ARG A 265 -12.70 -2.20 5.35
C ARG A 265 -11.50 -1.42 5.87
N TYR A 266 -11.67 -0.14 6.06
CA TYR A 266 -10.70 0.75 6.71
C TYR A 266 -10.91 0.77 8.21
N THR A 267 -9.82 0.78 8.97
CA THR A 267 -9.82 1.07 10.40
C THR A 267 -8.82 2.18 10.67
N ARG A 268 -9.25 3.22 11.39
CA ARG A 268 -8.40 4.36 11.72
C ARG A 268 -7.41 3.98 12.79
N ASP A 269 -6.15 4.32 12.58
CA ASP A 269 -5.11 4.16 13.57
C ASP A 269 -5.18 5.26 14.67
N PRO A 270 -4.45 5.14 15.77
CA PRO A 270 -4.52 6.11 16.86
C PRO A 270 -4.15 7.55 16.48
N TRP A 271 -3.48 7.74 15.34
CA TRP A 271 -2.95 9.05 14.91
C TRP A 271 -3.63 9.60 13.66
N GLY A 272 -4.70 8.97 13.19
CA GLY A 272 -5.56 9.51 12.15
C GLY A 272 -5.40 8.91 10.75
N SER A 273 -4.34 8.14 10.48
CA SER A 273 -4.23 7.39 9.23
C SER A 273 -5.05 6.09 9.32
N TYR A 274 -5.10 5.34 8.22
CA TYR A 274 -5.90 4.11 8.16
C TYR A 274 -5.07 2.89 7.81
N VAL A 275 -5.58 1.72 8.21
CA VAL A 275 -5.21 0.43 7.65
C VAL A 275 -6.44 -0.19 7.01
N GLU A 276 -6.27 -0.85 5.88
CA GLU A 276 -7.34 -1.43 5.09
C GLU A 276 -7.17 -2.94 4.94
N TYR A 277 -8.23 -3.70 5.22
CA TYR A 277 -8.37 -5.05 4.68
C TYR A 277 -8.94 -4.96 3.27
N SER A 278 -8.27 -5.55 2.31
CA SER A 278 -8.62 -5.50 0.89
C SER A 278 -8.73 -6.89 0.30
N TYR A 279 -9.77 -7.13 -0.49
CA TYR A 279 -9.99 -8.40 -1.18
C TYR A 279 -10.45 -8.18 -2.63
N ASP A 280 -9.97 -9.05 -3.55
CA ASP A 280 -10.36 -9.11 -4.96
C ASP A 280 -10.08 -7.80 -5.73
N ILE A 281 -8.91 -7.20 -5.48
CA ILE A 281 -8.42 -6.06 -6.25
C ILE A 281 -8.07 -6.50 -7.68
N ASP A 282 -8.33 -5.66 -8.66
CA ASP A 282 -7.90 -5.87 -10.04
C ASP A 282 -6.38 -6.04 -10.11
N PHE A 283 -5.92 -6.93 -10.98
CA PHE A 283 -4.51 -7.19 -11.22
C PHE A 283 -4.12 -6.75 -12.63
N VAL A 284 -3.06 -5.98 -12.74
CA VAL A 284 -2.48 -5.56 -14.02
C VAL A 284 -1.29 -6.45 -14.35
N ALA A 285 -1.45 -7.35 -15.32
CA ALA A 285 -0.38 -8.24 -15.75
C ALA A 285 0.72 -7.47 -16.53
N HIS A 286 1.94 -7.98 -16.46
CA HIS A 286 3.12 -7.33 -17.08
C HIS A 286 3.07 -7.22 -18.60
N ASP A 287 2.26 -8.02 -19.28
CA ASP A 287 2.04 -8.05 -20.73
C ASP A 287 0.76 -7.31 -21.17
N ILE A 288 0.01 -6.75 -20.22
CA ILE A 288 -1.22 -5.99 -20.51
C ILE A 288 -0.91 -4.49 -20.49
N LYS A 289 -1.54 -3.76 -21.40
CA LYS A 289 -1.65 -2.30 -21.33
C LYS A 289 -3.00 -1.97 -20.69
N TRP A 290 -2.97 -1.50 -19.45
CA TRP A 290 -4.17 -1.07 -18.76
C TRP A 290 -4.78 0.17 -19.43
N PRO A 291 -6.09 0.20 -19.69
CA PRO A 291 -6.75 1.34 -20.35
C PRO A 291 -7.09 2.45 -19.32
N ALA A 292 -6.06 3.10 -18.80
CA ALA A 292 -6.20 4.16 -17.80
C ALA A 292 -7.21 5.24 -18.22
N LYS A 293 -8.06 5.66 -17.27
CA LYS A 293 -9.08 6.68 -17.47
C LYS A 293 -9.14 7.66 -16.30
N ASN A 294 -9.61 8.88 -16.59
CA ASN A 294 -10.09 9.79 -15.57
C ASN A 294 -11.61 9.60 -15.41
N HIS A 295 -12.04 9.33 -14.18
CA HIS A 295 -13.43 9.01 -13.86
C HIS A 295 -14.11 10.20 -13.19
N PRO A 296 -15.41 10.47 -13.47
CA PRO A 296 -16.14 11.50 -12.75
C PRO A 296 -16.26 11.14 -11.27
N PRO A 297 -16.04 12.10 -10.35
CA PRO A 297 -16.01 11.83 -8.91
C PRO A 297 -17.23 11.07 -8.36
N PRO A 298 -18.48 11.36 -8.79
CA PRO A 298 -19.64 10.64 -8.27
C PRO A 298 -19.64 9.13 -8.57
N ASP A 299 -18.95 8.71 -9.65
CA ASP A 299 -18.97 7.33 -10.15
C ASP A 299 -17.65 6.58 -9.89
N SER A 300 -16.71 7.19 -9.14
CA SER A 300 -15.34 6.64 -9.07
C SER A 300 -14.98 6.03 -7.73
N PHE A 301 -15.66 6.38 -6.65
CA PHE A 301 -15.13 6.09 -5.32
C PHE A 301 -15.54 4.70 -4.80
N TYR A 302 -16.84 4.42 -4.70
CA TYR A 302 -17.32 3.11 -4.26
C TYR A 302 -18.63 2.72 -4.96
N LEU A 303 -18.77 1.42 -5.23
CA LEU A 303 -19.95 0.84 -5.86
C LEU A 303 -21.10 0.70 -4.85
N TRP A 304 -20.77 0.26 -3.65
CA TRP A 304 -21.69 0.13 -2.52
C TRP A 304 -20.91 0.12 -1.21
N GLY A 305 -21.55 0.52 -0.16
CA GLY A 305 -20.99 0.59 1.20
C GLY A 305 -21.70 1.67 2.02
N PRO A 306 -21.30 1.88 3.27
CA PRO A 306 -21.76 3.02 4.05
C PRO A 306 -21.21 4.32 3.48
N ASP A 307 -21.84 5.44 3.82
CA ASP A 307 -21.36 6.76 3.47
C ASP A 307 -19.91 6.96 3.98
N VAL A 308 -19.14 7.76 3.21
CA VAL A 308 -17.77 8.10 3.59
C VAL A 308 -17.77 8.86 4.91
N PRO A 309 -17.06 8.41 5.94
CA PRO A 309 -17.07 9.10 7.23
C PRO A 309 -16.39 10.48 7.13
N GLU A 310 -16.85 11.40 7.96
CA GLU A 310 -16.24 12.72 8.07
C GLU A 310 -14.75 12.60 8.39
N GLY A 311 -13.91 13.40 7.72
CA GLY A 311 -12.45 13.39 7.91
C GLY A 311 -11.72 12.20 7.30
N PHE A 312 -12.38 11.34 6.50
CA PHE A 312 -11.67 10.23 5.83
C PHE A 312 -10.53 10.71 4.93
N GLY A 313 -10.72 11.81 4.20
CA GLY A 313 -9.69 12.42 3.35
C GLY A 313 -8.81 13.46 4.06
N THR A 314 -8.81 13.52 5.40
CA THR A 314 -8.03 14.50 6.15
C THR A 314 -6.58 14.05 6.31
N ASN A 315 -5.64 14.93 5.97
CA ASN A 315 -4.23 14.74 6.27
C ASN A 315 -3.92 15.15 7.71
N PHE A 316 -3.96 14.20 8.63
CA PHE A 316 -3.69 14.47 10.05
C PHE A 316 -2.20 14.79 10.33
N GLU A 317 -1.29 14.48 9.42
CA GLU A 317 0.13 14.80 9.57
C GLU A 317 0.42 16.28 9.34
N SER A 318 -0.42 16.99 8.57
CA SER A 318 -0.34 18.42 8.31
C SER A 318 -1.01 19.27 9.39
N GLN A 319 -1.87 18.68 10.22
CA GLN A 319 -2.50 19.39 11.33
C GLN A 319 -1.48 19.58 12.48
N HIS A 320 -1.28 20.82 12.89
CA HIS A 320 -0.32 21.24 13.92
C HIS A 320 -0.89 21.15 15.31
#